data_18b9d6c3dfa22f7a6c1e1f9cd1cdb361
#
_entry.id   18b9d6c3dfa22f7a6c1e1f9cd1cdb361
#
_cell.length_a   1.000
_cell.length_b   1.000
_cell.length_c   1.000
_cell.angle_alpha   90.00
_cell.angle_beta   90.00
_cell.angle_gamma   90.00
#
_symmetry.space_group_name_H-M   'P 1'
#
loop_
_entity.id
_entity.type
_entity.pdbx_description
1 polymer ?
#
loop_
_entity_poly.entity_id
_entity_poly.type
_entity_poly.pdbx_seq_one_letter_code
_entity_poly.pdbx_strand_id
1 'polypeptide(L)'
;MADLPLTVWLAGLLLLVLMIRGGWRGFRRGPLRQLAGPFSLMMGGFLGGWFGPELGHQMLHGTAFPWLLRGAVGMLTLALLSGLLTYAVCWRLGRLPEGQTEAESPLAGTVVGCWTGILYFVLIVLGWATVAAVIELVEAPDQAKRSVWVTTRDELAMAPLAGWLKAWTPLPERQNRIILSVKKLLADPAARARLMAMPEIRSLAAHPSVYQAWEDKQVRELLNKKDLGSLIDHPRIRTLLADEELQRQADQLDLPSILERALQNPRK
;
A
#
# COMPACT_ATOMS: atom_id res chain seq x y z
N MET A 1 -8.91 30.23 -15.47
CA MET A 1 -9.26 29.13 -14.59
C MET A 1 -8.89 27.87 -15.36
N ALA A 2 -7.92 27.08 -14.90
CA ALA A 2 -7.59 25.85 -15.57
C ALA A 2 -8.81 24.91 -15.48
N ASP A 3 -9.23 24.36 -16.61
CA ASP A 3 -10.33 23.40 -16.65
C ASP A 3 -9.94 22.19 -15.80
N LEU A 4 -10.60 22.02 -14.66
CA LEU A 4 -10.37 20.87 -13.79
C LEU A 4 -10.83 19.60 -14.50
N PRO A 5 -10.06 18.51 -14.44
CA PRO A 5 -10.44 17.24 -15.06
C PRO A 5 -11.79 16.74 -14.55
N LEU A 6 -12.52 16.02 -15.39
CA LEU A 6 -13.83 15.45 -15.06
C LEU A 6 -13.81 14.59 -13.80
N THR A 7 -12.70 13.88 -13.56
CA THR A 7 -12.45 13.05 -12.38
C THR A 7 -12.50 13.84 -11.08
N VAL A 8 -12.02 15.09 -11.05
CA VAL A 8 -12.08 15.97 -9.88
C VAL A 8 -13.54 16.36 -9.58
N TRP A 9 -14.35 16.65 -10.63
CA TRP A 9 -15.77 16.91 -10.46
C TRP A 9 -16.55 15.71 -9.96
N LEU A 10 -16.26 14.51 -10.49
CA LEU A 10 -16.87 13.26 -10.03
C LEU A 10 -16.47 12.94 -8.58
N ALA A 11 -15.23 13.18 -8.19
CA ALA A 11 -14.80 13.03 -6.81
C ALA A 11 -15.50 14.01 -5.87
N GLY A 12 -15.68 15.27 -6.29
CA GLY A 12 -16.44 16.27 -5.54
C GLY A 12 -17.91 15.87 -5.37
N LEU A 13 -18.54 15.34 -6.42
CA LEU A 13 -19.90 14.82 -6.35
C LEU A 13 -20.02 13.64 -5.41
N LEU A 14 -19.06 12.68 -5.46
CA LEU A 14 -19.01 11.55 -4.55
C LEU A 14 -18.87 12.01 -3.09
N LEU A 15 -17.98 12.96 -2.82
CA LEU A 15 -17.84 13.55 -1.49
C LEU A 15 -19.16 14.13 -0.99
N LEU A 16 -19.84 14.92 -1.82
CA LEU A 16 -21.12 15.52 -1.48
C LEU A 16 -22.18 14.46 -1.16
N VAL A 17 -22.30 13.44 -1.98
CA VAL A 17 -23.22 12.30 -1.75
C VAL A 17 -22.91 11.58 -0.45
N LEU A 18 -21.64 11.32 -0.13
CA LEU A 18 -21.23 10.66 1.11
C LEU A 18 -21.52 11.54 2.33
N MET A 19 -21.31 12.86 2.23
CA MET A 19 -21.64 13.81 3.30
C MET A 19 -23.16 13.87 3.57
N ILE A 20 -23.96 14.00 2.52
CA ILE A 20 -25.44 14.03 2.65
C ILE A 20 -25.95 12.73 3.23
N ARG A 21 -25.48 11.57 2.71
CA ARG A 21 -25.87 10.25 3.23
C ARG A 21 -25.42 10.06 4.68
N GLY A 22 -24.21 10.49 5.02
CA GLY A 22 -23.67 10.43 6.38
C GLY A 22 -24.47 11.29 7.33
N GLY A 23 -24.74 12.56 6.95
CA GLY A 23 -25.54 13.49 7.72
C GLY A 23 -26.97 13.00 7.98
N TRP A 24 -27.63 12.47 6.94
CA TRP A 24 -28.97 11.87 7.07
C TRP A 24 -29.01 10.66 8.02
N ARG A 25 -27.99 9.79 7.93
CA ARG A 25 -27.86 8.66 8.87
C ARG A 25 -27.59 9.12 10.30
N GLY A 26 -26.73 10.12 10.47
CA GLY A 26 -26.41 10.71 11.76
C GLY A 26 -27.63 11.35 12.42
N PHE A 27 -28.42 12.10 11.64
CA PHE A 27 -29.68 12.68 12.08
C PHE A 27 -30.67 11.63 12.66
N ARG A 28 -30.74 10.45 11.99
CA ARG A 28 -31.66 9.37 12.39
C ARG A 28 -31.16 8.48 13.52
N ARG A 29 -29.82 8.30 13.65
CA ARG A 29 -29.23 7.28 14.53
C ARG A 29 -28.53 7.86 15.75
N GLY A 30 -28.36 9.16 15.80
CA GLY A 30 -27.60 9.85 16.85
C GLY A 30 -26.05 9.76 16.68
N PRO A 31 -25.31 10.64 17.38
CA PRO A 31 -23.86 10.80 17.20
C PRO A 31 -23.07 9.57 17.67
N LEU A 32 -23.45 8.93 18.78
CA LEU A 32 -22.69 7.80 19.35
C LEU A 32 -22.62 6.59 18.41
N ARG A 33 -23.76 6.21 17.80
CA ARG A 33 -23.80 5.09 16.84
C ARG A 33 -23.03 5.41 15.55
N GLN A 34 -22.95 6.69 15.19
CA GLN A 34 -22.24 7.12 14.00
C GLN A 34 -20.71 7.08 14.18
N LEU A 35 -20.22 7.28 15.42
CA LEU A 35 -18.80 7.20 15.74
C LEU A 35 -18.22 5.77 15.67
N ALA A 36 -19.04 4.73 15.75
CA ALA A 36 -18.57 3.34 15.68
C ALA A 36 -17.75 3.05 14.41
N GLY A 37 -18.18 3.57 13.26
CA GLY A 37 -17.45 3.41 11.99
C GLY A 37 -16.06 4.06 12.00
N PRO A 38 -15.95 5.39 12.20
CA PRO A 38 -14.67 6.07 12.29
C PRO A 38 -13.73 5.47 13.34
N PHE A 39 -14.26 5.14 14.52
CA PHE A 39 -13.44 4.57 15.59
C PHE A 39 -12.90 3.18 15.23
N SER A 40 -13.72 2.32 14.59
CA SER A 40 -13.27 1.02 14.11
C SER A 40 -12.18 1.11 13.06
N LEU A 41 -12.28 2.10 12.16
CA LEU A 41 -11.26 2.34 11.13
C LEU A 41 -9.95 2.86 11.72
N MET A 42 -10.02 3.77 12.70
CA MET A 42 -8.83 4.26 13.41
C MET A 42 -8.14 3.13 14.17
N MET A 43 -8.88 2.34 14.93
CA MET A 43 -8.34 1.19 15.67
C MET A 43 -7.78 0.13 14.73
N GLY A 44 -8.50 -0.17 13.64
CA GLY A 44 -8.03 -1.09 12.61
C GLY A 44 -6.73 -0.63 11.96
N GLY A 45 -6.67 0.63 11.55
CA GLY A 45 -5.48 1.23 10.95
C GLY A 45 -4.29 1.27 11.92
N PHE A 46 -4.53 1.64 13.18
CA PHE A 46 -3.49 1.70 14.21
C PHE A 46 -2.91 0.30 14.51
N LEU A 47 -3.76 -0.67 14.84
CA LEU A 47 -3.31 -2.03 15.17
C LEU A 47 -2.71 -2.73 13.95
N GLY A 48 -3.33 -2.57 12.77
CA GLY A 48 -2.80 -3.09 11.51
C GLY A 48 -1.44 -2.50 11.17
N GLY A 49 -1.26 -1.20 11.31
CA GLY A 49 0.02 -0.54 11.03
C GLY A 49 1.13 -0.92 12.00
N TRP A 50 0.80 -1.07 13.29
CA TRP A 50 1.80 -1.36 14.31
C TRP A 50 2.22 -2.83 14.36
N PHE A 51 1.26 -3.75 14.42
CA PHE A 51 1.52 -5.17 14.62
C PHE A 51 1.39 -6.01 13.35
N GLY A 52 0.75 -5.46 12.31
CA GLY A 52 0.45 -6.18 11.08
C GLY A 52 1.68 -6.70 10.33
N PRO A 53 2.74 -5.91 10.14
CA PRO A 53 3.92 -6.38 9.42
C PRO A 53 4.54 -7.62 10.06
N GLU A 54 4.70 -7.61 11.38
CA GLU A 54 5.26 -8.73 12.13
C GLU A 54 4.37 -9.97 12.03
N LEU A 55 3.06 -9.79 12.23
CA LEU A 55 2.09 -10.87 12.08
C LEU A 55 2.14 -11.48 10.67
N GLY A 56 2.22 -10.66 9.63
CA GLY A 56 2.29 -11.13 8.25
C GLY A 56 3.55 -11.95 7.96
N HIS A 57 4.68 -11.53 8.51
CA HIS A 57 5.92 -12.29 8.39
C HIS A 57 5.84 -13.64 9.11
N GLN A 58 5.27 -13.68 10.30
CA GLN A 58 5.10 -14.92 11.06
C GLN A 58 4.10 -15.88 10.42
N MET A 59 2.91 -15.38 9.99
CA MET A 59 1.86 -16.23 9.42
C MET A 59 2.22 -16.81 8.05
N LEU A 60 2.97 -16.07 7.25
CA LEU A 60 3.33 -16.47 5.89
C LEU A 60 4.77 -17.00 5.81
N HIS A 61 5.41 -17.23 6.95
CA HIS A 61 6.74 -17.87 7.00
C HIS A 61 6.68 -19.27 6.38
N GLY A 62 7.65 -19.61 5.54
CA GLY A 62 7.68 -20.91 4.84
C GLY A 62 6.69 -21.04 3.67
N THR A 63 5.91 -20.01 3.34
CA THR A 63 5.04 -20.03 2.16
C THR A 63 5.74 -19.42 0.94
N ALA A 64 5.31 -19.84 -0.28
CA ALA A 64 5.77 -19.24 -1.54
C ALA A 64 5.32 -17.78 -1.75
N PHE A 65 4.69 -17.17 -0.74
CA PHE A 65 4.21 -15.80 -0.85
C PHE A 65 5.38 -14.81 -0.79
N PRO A 66 5.44 -13.81 -1.70
CA PRO A 66 6.54 -12.85 -1.76
C PRO A 66 6.77 -12.16 -0.41
N TRP A 67 7.98 -12.27 0.13
CA TRP A 67 8.34 -11.75 1.45
C TRP A 67 8.07 -10.25 1.60
N LEU A 68 8.26 -9.48 0.52
CA LEU A 68 7.96 -8.05 0.45
C LEU A 68 6.48 -7.72 0.74
N LEU A 69 5.57 -8.61 0.36
CA LEU A 69 4.14 -8.41 0.51
C LEU A 69 3.58 -9.03 1.80
N ARG A 70 4.34 -9.87 2.50
CA ARG A 70 3.91 -10.51 3.76
C ARG A 70 3.48 -9.49 4.80
N GLY A 71 4.28 -8.44 4.99
CA GLY A 71 3.96 -7.35 5.89
C GLY A 71 2.65 -6.64 5.53
N ALA A 72 2.44 -6.36 4.23
CA ALA A 72 1.22 -5.71 3.75
C ALA A 72 -0.03 -6.58 3.99
N VAL A 73 0.07 -7.90 3.76
CA VAL A 73 -1.02 -8.84 4.05
C VAL A 73 -1.33 -8.89 5.54
N GLY A 74 -0.31 -8.95 6.39
CA GLY A 74 -0.50 -8.90 7.84
C GLY A 74 -1.16 -7.61 8.31
N MET A 75 -0.72 -6.47 7.80
CA MET A 75 -1.34 -5.16 8.06
C MET A 75 -2.82 -5.16 7.69
N LEU A 76 -3.16 -5.61 6.49
CA LEU A 76 -4.54 -5.65 6.00
C LEU A 76 -5.41 -6.59 6.82
N THR A 77 -4.91 -7.79 7.11
CA THR A 77 -5.62 -8.82 7.89
C THR A 77 -5.90 -8.31 9.29
N LEU A 78 -4.89 -7.78 9.98
CA LEU A 78 -5.06 -7.30 11.35
C LEU A 78 -5.93 -6.04 11.40
N ALA A 79 -5.80 -5.14 10.42
CA ALA A 79 -6.66 -3.96 10.30
C ALA A 79 -8.13 -4.35 10.12
N LEU A 80 -8.43 -5.32 9.27
CA LEU A 80 -9.79 -5.82 9.05
C LEU A 80 -10.36 -6.50 10.31
N LEU A 81 -9.60 -7.41 10.91
CA LEU A 81 -10.06 -8.14 12.10
C LEU A 81 -10.30 -7.21 13.28
N SER A 82 -9.34 -6.34 13.60
CA SER A 82 -9.46 -5.40 14.71
C SER A 82 -10.53 -4.34 14.44
N GLY A 83 -10.66 -3.87 13.22
CA GLY A 83 -11.70 -2.95 12.79
C GLY A 83 -13.10 -3.57 12.94
N LEU A 84 -13.30 -4.79 12.44
CA LEU A 84 -14.57 -5.53 12.59
C LEU A 84 -14.92 -5.80 14.04
N LEU A 85 -13.94 -6.22 14.85
CA LEU A 85 -14.14 -6.46 16.28
C LEU A 85 -14.57 -5.17 17.00
N THR A 86 -13.83 -4.09 16.76
CA THR A 86 -14.13 -2.77 17.35
C THR A 86 -15.51 -2.28 16.91
N TYR A 87 -15.86 -2.43 15.63
CA TYR A 87 -17.19 -2.10 15.13
C TYR A 87 -18.29 -2.90 15.84
N ALA A 88 -18.11 -4.22 15.98
CA ALA A 88 -19.08 -5.10 16.65
C ALA A 88 -19.26 -4.72 18.12
N VAL A 89 -18.16 -4.42 18.83
CA VAL A 89 -18.21 -3.96 20.23
C VAL A 89 -18.93 -2.61 20.34
N CYS A 90 -18.56 -1.62 19.54
CA CYS A 90 -19.21 -0.31 19.55
C CYS A 90 -20.70 -0.41 19.18
N TRP A 91 -21.03 -1.26 18.19
CA TRP A 91 -22.42 -1.48 17.80
C TRP A 91 -23.25 -2.12 18.90
N ARG A 92 -22.66 -3.08 19.65
CA ARG A 92 -23.31 -3.72 20.79
C ARG A 92 -23.48 -2.76 21.96
N LEU A 93 -22.46 -1.96 22.27
CA LEU A 93 -22.53 -0.94 23.33
C LEU A 93 -23.53 0.17 23.00
N GLY A 94 -23.69 0.52 21.75
CA GLY A 94 -24.67 1.52 21.29
C GLY A 94 -26.13 1.03 21.33
N ARG A 95 -26.40 -0.22 21.71
CA ARG A 95 -27.73 -0.76 21.95
C ARG A 95 -28.14 -0.54 23.42
N LEU A 96 -27.90 0.65 23.99
CA LEU A 96 -28.42 0.97 25.32
C LEU A 96 -29.96 0.96 25.29
N PRO A 97 -30.61 0.61 26.44
CA PRO A 97 -32.05 0.46 26.50
C PRO A 97 -32.78 1.74 26.05
N GLU A 98 -33.92 1.55 25.39
CA GLU A 98 -34.71 2.58 24.68
C GLU A 98 -35.28 3.70 25.58
N GLY A 99 -34.84 3.88 26.81
CA GLY A 99 -35.30 4.93 27.70
C GLY A 99 -34.33 6.08 27.96
N GLN A 100 -33.09 6.04 27.46
CA GLN A 100 -32.06 7.05 27.78
C GLN A 100 -31.65 7.93 26.61
N THR A 101 -32.33 7.87 25.46
CA THR A 101 -31.92 8.55 24.22
C THR A 101 -32.49 9.97 24.05
N GLU A 102 -33.19 10.53 25.04
CA GLU A 102 -33.78 11.90 24.89
C GLU A 102 -32.75 13.04 24.87
N ALA A 103 -31.47 12.78 25.13
CA ALA A 103 -30.44 13.82 25.18
C ALA A 103 -29.59 13.94 23.89
N GLU A 104 -29.83 13.12 22.87
CA GLU A 104 -29.01 13.20 21.64
C GLU A 104 -29.57 14.25 20.68
N SER A 105 -28.87 15.37 20.52
CA SER A 105 -29.26 16.41 19.57
C SER A 105 -29.14 15.88 18.14
N PRO A 106 -30.23 15.94 17.32
CA PRO A 106 -30.20 15.52 15.90
C PRO A 106 -29.15 16.30 15.08
N LEU A 107 -28.88 17.54 15.48
CA LEU A 107 -27.86 18.38 14.84
C LEU A 107 -26.44 17.82 15.07
N ALA A 108 -26.13 17.40 16.31
CA ALA A 108 -24.84 16.77 16.59
C ALA A 108 -24.67 15.47 15.80
N GLY A 109 -25.72 14.65 15.68
CA GLY A 109 -25.73 13.47 14.84
C GLY A 109 -25.47 13.77 13.37
N THR A 110 -26.07 14.83 12.83
CA THR A 110 -25.83 15.28 11.45
C THR A 110 -24.39 15.70 11.21
N VAL A 111 -23.81 16.50 12.10
CA VAL A 111 -22.41 16.95 12.02
C VAL A 111 -21.47 15.77 12.03
N VAL A 112 -21.62 14.85 13.00
CA VAL A 112 -20.80 13.63 13.09
C VAL A 112 -21.00 12.76 11.85
N GLY A 113 -22.21 12.68 11.31
CA GLY A 113 -22.51 11.96 10.09
C GLY A 113 -21.82 12.54 8.85
N CYS A 114 -21.81 13.85 8.70
CA CYS A 114 -21.06 14.52 7.62
C CYS A 114 -19.55 14.24 7.73
N TRP A 115 -18.97 14.35 8.92
CA TRP A 115 -17.56 14.00 9.16
C TRP A 115 -17.25 12.54 8.80
N THR A 116 -18.15 11.63 9.15
CA THR A 116 -18.03 10.21 8.76
C THR A 116 -18.06 10.05 7.23
N GLY A 117 -18.88 10.82 6.53
CA GLY A 117 -18.92 10.86 5.06
C GLY A 117 -17.59 11.33 4.46
N ILE A 118 -17.00 12.40 5.01
CA ILE A 118 -15.66 12.88 4.61
C ILE A 118 -14.60 11.80 4.85
N LEU A 119 -14.63 11.15 6.00
CA LEU A 119 -13.66 10.09 6.33
C LEU A 119 -13.74 8.92 5.35
N TYR A 120 -14.95 8.46 5.00
CA TYR A 120 -15.11 7.41 4.00
C TYR A 120 -14.61 7.85 2.61
N PHE A 121 -14.85 9.10 2.24
CA PHE A 121 -14.29 9.64 1.00
C PHE A 121 -12.76 9.60 1.00
N VAL A 122 -12.12 10.07 2.07
CA VAL A 122 -10.66 10.03 2.22
C VAL A 122 -10.13 8.60 2.11
N LEU A 123 -10.80 7.63 2.75
CA LEU A 123 -10.42 6.22 2.67
C LEU A 123 -10.54 5.64 1.26
N ILE A 124 -11.60 6.00 0.52
CA ILE A 124 -11.76 5.58 -0.89
C ILE A 124 -10.63 6.16 -1.73
N VAL A 125 -10.32 7.44 -1.56
CA VAL A 125 -9.23 8.11 -2.30
C VAL A 125 -7.87 7.52 -1.93
N LEU A 126 -7.62 7.24 -0.65
CA LEU A 126 -6.40 6.55 -0.18
C LEU A 126 -6.29 5.14 -0.74
N GLY A 127 -7.39 4.37 -0.74
CA GLY A 127 -7.43 3.05 -1.36
C GLY A 127 -7.09 3.11 -2.85
N TRP A 128 -7.65 4.08 -3.56
CA TRP A 128 -7.34 4.32 -4.97
C TRP A 128 -5.87 4.68 -5.17
N ALA A 129 -5.34 5.61 -4.39
CA ALA A 129 -3.94 6.02 -4.45
C ALA A 129 -2.98 4.85 -4.12
N THR A 130 -3.39 3.97 -3.19
CA THR A 130 -2.64 2.76 -2.85
C THR A 130 -2.54 1.81 -4.04
N VAL A 131 -3.67 1.52 -4.70
CA VAL A 131 -3.68 0.66 -5.90
C VAL A 131 -2.84 1.28 -7.01
N ALA A 132 -2.99 2.58 -7.26
CA ALA A 132 -2.18 3.30 -8.25
C ALA A 132 -0.68 3.22 -7.95
N ALA A 133 -0.28 3.42 -6.68
CA ALA A 133 1.11 3.33 -6.26
C ALA A 133 1.68 1.91 -6.42
N VAL A 134 0.90 0.87 -6.11
CA VAL A 134 1.32 -0.53 -6.32
C VAL A 134 1.50 -0.82 -7.81
N ILE A 135 0.56 -0.40 -8.65
CA ILE A 135 0.66 -0.57 -10.11
C ILE A 135 1.93 0.13 -10.64
N GLU A 136 2.18 1.37 -10.21
CA GLU A 136 3.36 2.12 -10.61
C GLU A 136 4.68 1.46 -10.15
N LEU A 137 4.64 0.75 -9.01
CA LEU A 137 5.80 0.00 -8.51
C LEU A 137 6.03 -1.30 -9.28
N VAL A 138 4.97 -2.01 -9.67
CA VAL A 138 5.03 -3.37 -10.23
C VAL A 138 5.14 -3.35 -11.75
N GLU A 139 4.37 -2.52 -12.44
CA GLU A 139 4.32 -2.47 -13.90
C GLU A 139 5.50 -1.70 -14.51
N ALA A 140 5.78 -2.00 -15.78
CA ALA A 140 6.73 -1.22 -16.58
C ALA A 140 6.24 0.25 -16.71
N PRO A 141 7.15 1.24 -16.74
CA PRO A 141 6.78 2.67 -16.71
C PRO A 141 5.76 3.09 -17.77
N ASP A 142 5.84 2.50 -18.96
CA ASP A 142 4.94 2.85 -20.08
C ASP A 142 3.54 2.22 -19.92
N GLN A 143 3.44 1.05 -19.27
CA GLN A 143 2.17 0.40 -18.96
C GLN A 143 1.50 1.06 -17.77
N ALA A 144 2.26 1.34 -16.71
CA ALA A 144 1.75 2.03 -15.52
C ALA A 144 1.11 3.38 -15.86
N LYS A 145 1.74 4.19 -16.75
CA LYS A 145 1.19 5.47 -17.20
C LYS A 145 -0.14 5.36 -17.97
N ARG A 146 -0.44 4.20 -18.56
CA ARG A 146 -1.70 3.93 -19.27
C ARG A 146 -2.78 3.39 -18.35
N SER A 147 -2.43 3.03 -17.12
CA SER A 147 -3.37 2.52 -16.14
C SER A 147 -4.37 3.59 -15.72
N VAL A 148 -5.65 3.28 -15.76
CA VAL A 148 -6.74 4.16 -15.29
C VAL A 148 -6.50 4.57 -13.83
N TRP A 149 -5.95 3.69 -12.99
CA TRP A 149 -5.67 3.97 -11.58
C TRP A 149 -4.65 5.08 -11.38
N VAL A 150 -3.54 5.03 -12.14
CA VAL A 150 -2.47 6.03 -12.07
C VAL A 150 -2.94 7.36 -12.65
N THR A 151 -3.59 7.32 -13.82
CA THR A 151 -4.12 8.52 -14.47
C THR A 151 -5.12 9.24 -13.58
N THR A 152 -6.08 8.50 -13.00
CA THR A 152 -7.09 9.10 -12.09
C THR A 152 -6.44 9.68 -10.83
N ARG A 153 -5.44 9.00 -10.22
CA ARG A 153 -4.71 9.55 -9.07
C ARG A 153 -4.02 10.87 -9.44
N ASP A 154 -3.36 10.92 -10.59
CA ASP A 154 -2.62 12.10 -11.03
C ASP A 154 -3.54 13.26 -11.34
N GLU A 155 -4.71 12.99 -11.92
CA GLU A 155 -5.76 13.98 -12.12
C GLU A 155 -6.37 14.49 -10.81
N LEU A 156 -6.67 13.60 -9.86
CA LEU A 156 -7.12 13.98 -8.51
C LEU A 156 -6.09 14.84 -7.78
N ALA A 157 -4.81 14.55 -7.96
CA ALA A 157 -3.73 15.32 -7.35
C ALA A 157 -3.57 16.74 -7.92
N MET A 158 -4.26 17.09 -9.01
CA MET A 158 -4.34 18.46 -9.52
C MET A 158 -5.30 19.33 -8.67
N ALA A 159 -6.16 18.72 -7.85
CA ALA A 159 -6.99 19.47 -6.93
C ALA A 159 -6.14 20.18 -5.86
N PRO A 160 -6.49 21.41 -5.45
CA PRO A 160 -5.64 22.27 -4.61
C PRO A 160 -5.17 21.65 -3.29
N LEU A 161 -5.96 20.74 -2.72
CA LEU A 161 -5.64 20.10 -1.44
C LEU A 161 -5.19 18.63 -1.57
N ALA A 162 -5.02 18.13 -2.80
CA ALA A 162 -4.77 16.71 -3.04
C ALA A 162 -3.37 16.40 -3.59
N GLY A 163 -2.48 17.39 -3.68
CA GLY A 163 -1.10 17.21 -4.18
C GLY A 163 -0.29 16.14 -3.44
N TRP A 164 -0.60 15.89 -2.17
CA TRP A 164 0.00 14.84 -1.35
C TRP A 164 -0.27 13.41 -1.86
N LEU A 165 -1.33 13.21 -2.68
CA LEU A 165 -1.64 11.90 -3.26
C LEU A 165 -0.50 11.34 -4.13
N LYS A 166 0.27 12.22 -4.78
CA LYS A 166 1.45 11.80 -5.58
C LYS A 166 2.59 11.29 -4.70
N ALA A 167 2.71 11.82 -3.48
CA ALA A 167 3.73 11.40 -2.52
C ALA A 167 3.28 10.21 -1.66
N TRP A 168 2.01 9.80 -1.78
CA TRP A 168 1.47 8.69 -1.01
C TRP A 168 2.10 7.37 -1.43
N THR A 169 2.64 6.64 -0.45
CA THR A 169 3.16 5.29 -0.62
C THR A 169 2.61 4.39 0.49
N PRO A 170 1.97 3.26 0.12
CA PRO A 170 1.40 2.34 1.09
C PRO A 170 2.45 1.43 1.73
N LEU A 171 3.67 1.42 1.18
CA LEU A 171 4.74 0.56 1.66
C LEU A 171 5.57 1.27 2.73
N PRO A 172 6.06 0.53 3.73
CA PRO A 172 7.07 1.03 4.65
C PRO A 172 8.25 1.66 3.90
N GLU A 173 8.81 2.72 4.45
CA GLU A 173 9.83 3.53 3.77
C GLU A 173 11.04 2.70 3.31
N ARG A 174 11.46 1.70 4.11
CA ARG A 174 12.54 0.77 3.75
C ARG A 174 12.22 -0.03 2.49
N GLN A 175 11.01 -0.61 2.40
CA GLN A 175 10.57 -1.42 1.25
C GLN A 175 10.41 -0.56 0.00
N ASN A 176 9.82 0.63 0.15
CA ASN A 176 9.68 1.57 -0.95
C ASN A 176 11.04 1.99 -1.52
N ARG A 177 12.03 2.30 -0.67
CA ARG A 177 13.40 2.60 -1.09
C ARG A 177 14.04 1.44 -1.87
N ILE A 178 13.89 0.20 -1.39
CA ILE A 178 14.43 -0.98 -2.08
C ILE A 178 13.84 -1.08 -3.49
N ILE A 179 12.50 -1.04 -3.63
CA ILE A 179 11.84 -1.19 -4.93
C ILE A 179 12.24 -0.07 -5.90
N LEU A 180 12.26 1.17 -5.44
CA LEU A 180 12.67 2.31 -6.26
C LEU A 180 14.15 2.20 -6.68
N SER A 181 15.02 1.73 -5.81
CA SER A 181 16.43 1.51 -6.12
C SER A 181 16.61 0.38 -7.12
N VAL A 182 15.86 -0.71 -6.99
CA VAL A 182 15.84 -1.82 -7.97
C VAL A 182 15.36 -1.32 -9.33
N LYS A 183 14.28 -0.53 -9.40
CA LYS A 183 13.82 0.07 -10.68
C LYS A 183 14.89 0.94 -11.33
N LYS A 184 15.58 1.78 -10.56
CA LYS A 184 16.69 2.62 -11.07
C LYS A 184 17.85 1.76 -11.58
N LEU A 185 18.20 0.69 -10.86
CA LEU A 185 19.23 -0.26 -11.29
C LEU A 185 18.87 -0.99 -12.57
N LEU A 186 17.61 -1.38 -12.74
CA LEU A 186 17.13 -1.99 -13.98
C LEU A 186 17.20 -1.02 -15.18
N ALA A 187 17.11 0.28 -14.92
CA ALA A 187 17.21 1.32 -15.93
C ALA A 187 18.67 1.67 -16.31
N ASP A 188 19.64 1.50 -15.38
CA ASP A 188 21.05 1.89 -15.55
C ASP A 188 21.97 0.66 -15.65
N PRO A 189 22.47 0.31 -16.86
CA PRO A 189 23.38 -0.83 -17.04
C PRO A 189 24.71 -0.68 -16.27
N ALA A 190 25.22 0.56 -16.13
CA ALA A 190 26.46 0.81 -15.40
C ALA A 190 26.28 0.60 -13.89
N ALA A 191 25.12 1.01 -13.33
CA ALA A 191 24.81 0.75 -11.94
C ALA A 191 24.64 -0.76 -11.66
N ARG A 192 24.05 -1.50 -12.61
CA ARG A 192 23.96 -2.97 -12.51
C ARG A 192 25.34 -3.63 -12.48
N ALA A 193 26.27 -3.20 -13.35
CA ALA A 193 27.63 -3.71 -13.37
C ALA A 193 28.36 -3.43 -12.05
N ARG A 194 28.19 -2.23 -11.48
CA ARG A 194 28.74 -1.88 -10.15
C ARG A 194 28.18 -2.75 -9.05
N LEU A 195 26.86 -2.99 -9.04
CA LEU A 195 26.19 -3.85 -8.06
C LEU A 195 26.78 -5.27 -8.10
N MET A 196 26.90 -5.84 -9.29
CA MET A 196 27.46 -7.19 -9.49
C MET A 196 28.95 -7.29 -9.15
N ALA A 197 29.66 -6.18 -9.09
CA ALA A 197 31.07 -6.13 -8.68
C ALA A 197 31.25 -6.15 -7.15
N MET A 198 30.19 -5.84 -6.38
CA MET A 198 30.26 -5.81 -4.91
C MET A 198 30.40 -7.21 -4.33
N PRO A 199 31.31 -7.44 -3.34
CA PRO A 199 31.55 -8.76 -2.77
C PRO A 199 30.32 -9.35 -2.08
N GLU A 200 29.52 -8.50 -1.42
CA GLU A 200 28.29 -8.91 -0.73
C GLU A 200 27.24 -9.45 -1.73
N ILE A 201 27.16 -8.88 -2.92
CA ILE A 201 26.25 -9.34 -3.97
C ILE A 201 26.80 -10.56 -4.69
N ARG A 202 28.12 -10.67 -4.83
CA ARG A 202 28.74 -11.88 -5.42
C ARG A 202 28.46 -13.13 -4.60
N SER A 203 28.47 -13.03 -3.26
CA SER A 203 28.14 -14.16 -2.40
C SER A 203 26.69 -14.63 -2.59
N LEU A 204 25.74 -13.70 -2.69
CA LEU A 204 24.33 -14.01 -3.01
C LEU A 204 24.17 -14.57 -4.44
N ALA A 205 24.87 -13.99 -5.41
CA ALA A 205 24.81 -14.44 -6.81
C ALA A 205 25.41 -15.85 -7.01
N ALA A 206 26.34 -16.27 -6.15
CA ALA A 206 26.89 -17.60 -6.16
C ALA A 206 25.96 -18.67 -5.57
N HIS A 207 24.85 -18.26 -4.93
CA HIS A 207 23.86 -19.19 -4.39
C HIS A 207 23.21 -20.02 -5.50
N PRO A 208 23.08 -21.34 -5.38
CA PRO A 208 22.58 -22.22 -6.43
C PRO A 208 21.21 -21.81 -6.97
N SER A 209 20.30 -21.40 -6.08
CA SER A 209 18.93 -20.95 -6.45
C SER A 209 18.95 -19.66 -7.29
N VAL A 210 19.87 -18.73 -6.98
CA VAL A 210 20.05 -17.49 -7.75
C VAL A 210 20.62 -17.79 -9.12
N TYR A 211 21.63 -18.64 -9.20
CA TYR A 211 22.24 -19.05 -10.46
C TYR A 211 21.23 -19.72 -11.40
N GLN A 212 20.42 -20.66 -10.88
CA GLN A 212 19.35 -21.31 -11.66
C GLN A 212 18.30 -20.33 -12.18
N ALA A 213 17.92 -19.33 -11.37
CA ALA A 213 17.00 -18.29 -11.80
C ALA A 213 17.62 -17.41 -12.89
N TRP A 214 18.91 -17.11 -12.81
CA TRP A 214 19.61 -16.30 -13.81
C TRP A 214 19.80 -17.02 -15.15
N GLU A 215 19.95 -18.34 -15.18
CA GLU A 215 20.05 -19.12 -16.41
C GLU A 215 18.73 -19.21 -17.17
N ASP A 216 17.61 -18.98 -16.52
CA ASP A 216 16.29 -19.03 -17.14
C ASP A 216 16.10 -17.91 -18.17
N LYS A 217 15.83 -18.30 -19.42
CA LYS A 217 15.63 -17.34 -20.52
C LYS A 217 14.45 -16.41 -20.28
N GLN A 218 13.35 -16.93 -19.72
CA GLN A 218 12.15 -16.15 -19.44
C GLN A 218 12.41 -15.10 -18.37
N VAL A 219 13.14 -15.46 -17.30
CA VAL A 219 13.55 -14.52 -16.25
C VAL A 219 14.39 -13.39 -16.84
N ARG A 220 15.36 -13.70 -17.73
CA ARG A 220 16.17 -12.68 -18.40
C ARG A 220 15.35 -11.78 -19.32
N GLU A 221 14.38 -12.32 -20.04
CA GLU A 221 13.47 -11.52 -20.88
C GLU A 221 12.62 -10.56 -20.07
N LEU A 222 12.04 -11.03 -18.94
CA LEU A 222 11.23 -10.20 -18.02
C LEU A 222 12.08 -9.08 -17.40
N LEU A 223 13.32 -9.39 -17.00
CA LEU A 223 14.26 -8.38 -16.51
C LEU A 223 14.59 -7.32 -17.59
N ASN A 224 14.77 -7.73 -18.83
CA ASN A 224 15.02 -6.80 -19.93
C ASN A 224 13.80 -5.94 -20.25
N LYS A 225 12.59 -6.50 -20.14
CA LYS A 225 11.33 -5.76 -20.30
C LYS A 225 11.01 -4.86 -19.09
N LYS A 226 11.77 -4.99 -17.99
CA LYS A 226 11.56 -4.27 -16.72
C LYS A 226 10.16 -4.54 -16.11
N ASP A 227 9.58 -5.68 -16.41
CA ASP A 227 8.28 -6.13 -15.91
C ASP A 227 8.48 -6.87 -14.59
N LEU A 228 8.47 -6.10 -13.49
CA LEU A 228 8.64 -6.65 -12.14
C LEU A 228 7.45 -7.51 -11.70
N GLY A 229 6.24 -7.22 -12.22
CA GLY A 229 5.04 -7.98 -11.88
C GLY A 229 5.14 -9.41 -12.35
N SER A 230 5.34 -9.61 -13.66
CA SER A 230 5.51 -10.94 -14.25
C SER A 230 6.75 -11.65 -13.72
N LEU A 231 7.81 -10.90 -13.36
CA LEU A 231 9.03 -11.45 -12.77
C LEU A 231 8.76 -12.07 -11.39
N ILE A 232 8.03 -11.39 -10.51
CA ILE A 232 7.70 -11.87 -9.17
C ILE A 232 6.80 -13.12 -9.25
N ASP A 233 5.92 -13.17 -10.25
CA ASP A 233 5.02 -14.30 -10.47
C ASP A 233 5.68 -15.51 -11.13
N HIS A 234 6.90 -15.36 -11.66
CA HIS A 234 7.62 -16.45 -12.32
C HIS A 234 7.97 -17.59 -11.33
N PRO A 235 7.73 -18.88 -11.67
CA PRO A 235 7.93 -20.00 -10.75
C PRO A 235 9.34 -20.07 -10.14
N ARG A 236 10.37 -19.82 -10.95
CA ARG A 236 11.77 -19.81 -10.48
C ARG A 236 12.03 -18.71 -9.46
N ILE A 237 11.47 -17.53 -9.69
CA ILE A 237 11.60 -16.40 -8.75
C ILE A 237 10.83 -16.68 -7.46
N ARG A 238 9.64 -17.29 -7.55
CA ARG A 238 8.90 -17.73 -6.35
C ARG A 238 9.68 -18.73 -5.51
N THR A 239 10.31 -19.71 -6.15
CA THR A 239 11.17 -20.68 -5.44
C THR A 239 12.35 -19.99 -4.78
N LEU A 240 13.00 -19.06 -5.48
CA LEU A 240 14.11 -18.27 -4.95
C LEU A 240 13.67 -17.39 -3.76
N LEU A 241 12.50 -16.77 -3.84
CA LEU A 241 11.94 -15.96 -2.75
C LEU A 241 11.48 -16.79 -1.55
N ALA A 242 11.22 -18.09 -1.72
CA ALA A 242 10.85 -19.01 -0.66
C ALA A 242 12.08 -19.70 0.00
N ASP A 243 13.28 -19.51 -0.54
CA ASP A 243 14.52 -20.11 -0.03
C ASP A 243 14.92 -19.41 1.29
N GLU A 244 14.78 -20.15 2.41
CA GLU A 244 15.04 -19.62 3.76
C GLU A 244 16.49 -19.24 4.00
N GLU A 245 17.44 -19.95 3.38
CA GLU A 245 18.85 -19.65 3.54
C GLU A 245 19.20 -18.34 2.83
N LEU A 246 18.68 -18.15 1.62
CA LEU A 246 18.86 -16.92 0.88
C LEU A 246 18.19 -15.74 1.59
N GLN A 247 17.01 -15.95 2.21
CA GLN A 247 16.34 -14.92 3.00
C GLN A 247 17.18 -14.51 4.21
N ARG A 248 17.73 -15.48 4.96
CA ARG A 248 18.61 -15.20 6.09
C ARG A 248 19.85 -14.40 5.69
N GLN A 249 20.48 -14.76 4.58
CA GLN A 249 21.63 -14.03 4.06
C GLN A 249 21.24 -12.62 3.62
N ALA A 250 20.10 -12.46 2.95
CA ALA A 250 19.59 -11.15 2.53
C ALA A 250 19.20 -10.24 3.72
N ASP A 251 18.67 -10.81 4.80
CA ASP A 251 18.30 -10.06 6.01
C ASP A 251 19.51 -9.56 6.79
N GLN A 252 20.64 -10.27 6.70
CA GLN A 252 21.92 -9.85 7.29
C GLN A 252 22.58 -8.70 6.51
N LEU A 253 22.16 -8.48 5.26
CA LEU A 253 22.68 -7.41 4.41
C LEU A 253 21.84 -6.14 4.54
N ASP A 254 22.50 -5.01 4.63
CA ASP A 254 21.85 -3.72 4.49
C ASP A 254 21.61 -3.42 3.00
N LEU A 255 20.62 -4.13 2.41
CA LEU A 255 20.27 -4.01 1.00
C LEU A 255 20.03 -2.56 0.56
N PRO A 256 19.31 -1.69 1.32
CA PRO A 256 19.16 -0.29 0.95
C PRO A 256 20.50 0.41 0.70
N SER A 257 21.44 0.30 1.64
CA SER A 257 22.76 0.94 1.50
C SER A 257 23.58 0.38 0.34
N ILE A 258 23.50 -0.92 0.10
CA ILE A 258 24.19 -1.58 -1.03
C ILE A 258 23.63 -1.05 -2.36
N LEU A 259 22.30 -0.99 -2.50
CA LEU A 259 21.63 -0.50 -3.70
C LEU A 259 21.92 0.99 -3.93
N GLU A 260 21.93 1.81 -2.88
CA GLU A 260 22.29 3.23 -2.97
C GLU A 260 23.74 3.42 -3.40
N ARG A 261 24.70 2.67 -2.84
CA ARG A 261 26.11 2.69 -3.27
C ARG A 261 26.27 2.33 -4.74
N ALA A 262 25.51 1.35 -5.23
CA ALA A 262 25.54 0.97 -6.64
C ALA A 262 24.99 2.07 -7.56
N LEU A 263 24.03 2.86 -7.10
CA LEU A 263 23.44 3.98 -7.84
C LEU A 263 24.28 5.25 -7.79
N GLN A 264 25.11 5.42 -6.75
CA GLN A 264 26.02 6.58 -6.66
C GLN A 264 27.07 6.49 -7.75
N ASN A 265 27.21 7.58 -8.52
CA ASN A 265 28.24 7.66 -9.55
C ASN A 265 29.56 8.09 -8.86
N PRO A 266 30.64 7.28 -8.88
CA PRO A 266 31.91 7.66 -8.26
C PRO A 266 32.65 8.81 -8.97
N ARG A 267 32.05 9.44 -9.98
CA ARG A 267 32.64 10.51 -10.81
C ARG A 267 31.98 11.88 -10.55
N LYS A 268 31.63 12.19 -9.30
CA LYS A 268 31.37 13.57 -8.91
C LYS A 268 32.25 13.96 -7.74
#